data_3f194953ccc17810a19cf4a9aff737d7
#
_entry.id   3f194953ccc17810a19cf4a9aff737d7
#
_cell.length_a   1.000
_cell.length_b   1.000
_cell.length_c   1.000
_cell.angle_alpha   90.00
_cell.angle_beta   90.00
_cell.angle_gamma   90.00
#
_symmetry.space_group_name_H-M   'P 1'
#
loop_
_entity.id
_entity.type
_entity.pdbx_description
1 polymer ?
#
loop_
_entity_poly.entity_id
_entity_poly.type
_entity_poly.pdbx_seq_one_letter_code
_entity_poly.pdbx_strand_id
1 'polypeptide(L)'
;AYCIELASRPYAHATFPLSVQSGTTSTAIAIGHALGESSDVEIRGTTGVQSGITRQRLQTAAGETNPVPVIVSEHPQIVVDEKNTSIEKAFSLKFPVGINARFPDQEGAHYYSFDAKKGDSLLFEVTARRLGLPLDSILEVYDANGKLQKEADDYLQTKDSKLYWNAPADGQYFLSVRDLHGRGGERFLYHLKAERSGPEFEVHG
;
A
#
# COMPACT_ATOMS: atom_id res chain seq x y z
N ALA A 1 5.44 -19.32 -21.05
CA ALA A 1 6.58 -20.10 -20.56
C ALA A 1 6.49 -20.18 -19.05
N TYR A 2 6.70 -21.38 -18.48
CA TYR A 2 6.77 -21.59 -17.03
C TYR A 2 8.23 -21.79 -16.66
N CYS A 3 8.65 -21.19 -15.54
CA CYS A 3 9.94 -21.47 -14.93
C CYS A 3 9.67 -22.10 -13.56
N ILE A 4 10.23 -23.28 -13.31
CA ILE A 4 10.17 -23.95 -12.01
C ILE A 4 11.58 -23.92 -11.45
N GLU A 5 11.74 -23.26 -10.29
CA GLU A 5 12.99 -23.30 -9.51
C GLU A 5 12.81 -24.24 -8.31
N LEU A 6 13.69 -25.20 -8.17
CA LEU A 6 13.77 -26.07 -7.00
C LEU A 6 14.98 -25.61 -6.19
N ALA A 7 14.76 -25.02 -5.02
CA ALA A 7 15.81 -24.53 -4.14
C ALA A 7 15.54 -24.96 -2.70
N SER A 8 16.62 -25.21 -1.94
CA SER A 8 16.56 -25.51 -0.50
C SER A 8 16.73 -24.27 0.39
N ARG A 9 16.66 -23.07 -0.20
CA ARG A 9 16.78 -21.79 0.52
C ARG A 9 15.43 -21.24 0.96
N PRO A 10 15.41 -20.35 1.97
CA PRO A 10 14.20 -19.62 2.36
C PRO A 10 13.60 -18.87 1.17
N TYR A 11 12.29 -18.85 1.09
CA TYR A 11 11.56 -18.12 0.05
C TYR A 11 10.56 -17.17 0.68
N ALA A 12 10.68 -15.88 0.40
CA ALA A 12 9.73 -14.86 0.83
C ALA A 12 8.95 -14.28 -0.36
N HIS A 13 7.63 -14.19 -0.20
CA HIS A 13 6.72 -13.56 -1.17
C HIS A 13 6.70 -12.04 -1.00
N ALA A 14 6.69 -11.59 0.25
CA ALA A 14 6.58 -10.20 0.67
C ALA A 14 7.16 -9.99 2.06
N THR A 15 7.19 -8.73 2.49
CA THR A 15 7.38 -8.32 3.88
C THR A 15 6.14 -7.62 4.39
N PHE A 16 5.96 -7.54 5.72
CA PHE A 16 5.02 -6.61 6.33
C PHE A 16 5.70 -5.88 7.49
N PRO A 17 5.84 -4.54 7.41
CA PRO A 17 5.36 -3.64 6.36
C PRO A 17 5.99 -3.89 4.98
N LEU A 18 5.31 -3.42 3.92
CA LEU A 18 5.73 -3.51 2.52
C LEU A 18 6.74 -2.43 2.14
N SER A 19 6.89 -1.42 3.00
CA SER A 19 7.61 -0.19 2.70
C SER A 19 8.51 0.25 3.83
N VAL A 20 9.51 1.04 3.47
CA VAL A 20 10.44 1.69 4.38
C VAL A 20 10.70 3.12 3.92
N GLN A 21 10.91 4.05 4.86
CA GLN A 21 11.29 5.41 4.51
C GLN A 21 12.74 5.46 4.03
N SER A 22 13.00 6.26 3.00
CA SER A 22 14.35 6.49 2.46
C SER A 22 15.32 6.93 3.56
N GLY A 23 16.51 6.34 3.55
CA GLY A 23 17.55 6.61 4.55
C GLY A 23 17.34 5.94 5.92
N THR A 24 16.30 5.11 6.09
CA THR A 24 16.03 4.40 7.35
C THR A 24 16.10 2.88 7.19
N THR A 25 16.15 2.18 8.31
CA THR A 25 15.97 0.72 8.40
C THR A 25 14.75 0.45 9.27
N SER A 26 13.93 -0.52 8.88
CA SER A 26 12.75 -0.94 9.63
C SER A 26 12.74 -2.45 9.81
N THR A 27 12.29 -2.91 10.97
CA THR A 27 11.95 -4.32 11.18
C THR A 27 10.65 -4.65 10.44
N ALA A 28 10.62 -5.79 9.79
CA ALA A 28 9.47 -6.32 9.09
C ALA A 28 9.36 -7.83 9.35
N ILE A 29 8.19 -8.38 9.08
CA ILE A 29 7.96 -9.83 9.06
C ILE A 29 8.04 -10.30 7.61
N ALA A 30 8.90 -11.25 7.31
CA ALA A 30 8.90 -11.93 6.02
C ALA A 30 7.71 -12.91 5.93
N ILE A 31 7.00 -12.89 4.82
CA ILE A 31 5.87 -13.77 4.54
C ILE A 31 6.29 -14.75 3.45
N GLY A 32 6.33 -16.04 3.77
CA GLY A 32 6.86 -17.04 2.83
C GLY A 32 6.99 -18.42 3.44
N HIS A 33 7.95 -19.18 2.92
CA HIS A 33 8.17 -20.58 3.27
C HIS A 33 9.62 -20.81 3.69
N ALA A 34 9.84 -21.77 4.60
CA ALA A 34 11.16 -22.20 5.08
C ALA A 34 12.02 -21.04 5.65
N LEU A 35 11.38 -20.10 6.36
CA LEU A 35 12.04 -18.89 6.91
C LEU A 35 12.81 -19.15 8.22
N GLY A 36 12.64 -20.35 8.84
CA GLY A 36 13.24 -20.74 10.12
C GLY A 36 12.31 -20.42 11.31
N GLU A 37 12.89 -20.35 12.51
CA GLU A 37 12.14 -20.17 13.76
C GLU A 37 11.57 -18.74 13.93
N SER A 38 12.17 -17.75 13.26
CA SER A 38 11.69 -16.37 13.21
C SER A 38 11.60 -15.89 11.77
N SER A 39 10.53 -15.15 11.48
CA SER A 39 10.32 -14.44 10.22
C SER A 39 10.69 -12.96 10.28
N ASP A 40 11.23 -12.47 11.41
CA ASP A 40 11.70 -11.10 11.56
C ASP A 40 12.90 -10.84 10.66
N VAL A 41 12.82 -9.75 9.91
CA VAL A 41 13.85 -9.32 8.95
C VAL A 41 14.02 -7.81 8.99
N GLU A 42 15.14 -7.32 8.50
CA GLU A 42 15.35 -5.89 8.25
C GLU A 42 15.08 -5.55 6.78
N ILE A 43 14.32 -4.48 6.55
CA ILE A 43 14.18 -3.83 5.26
C ILE A 43 14.83 -2.45 5.29
N ARG A 44 15.51 -2.07 4.21
CA ARG A 44 16.38 -0.88 4.17
C ARG A 44 15.94 0.10 3.09
N GLY A 45 15.75 1.35 3.49
CA GLY A 45 15.51 2.47 2.60
C GLY A 45 16.86 3.06 2.14
N THR A 46 17.32 2.71 0.95
CA THR A 46 18.56 3.25 0.38
C THR A 46 18.43 4.76 0.19
N THR A 47 19.43 5.53 0.66
CA THR A 47 19.49 6.98 0.45
C THR A 47 19.74 7.32 -1.02
N GLY A 48 19.11 8.41 -1.51
CA GLY A 48 19.30 8.90 -2.87
C GLY A 48 18.55 8.13 -3.95
N VAL A 49 17.74 7.13 -3.57
CA VAL A 49 16.80 6.47 -4.47
C VAL A 49 15.48 7.25 -4.41
N GLN A 50 15.00 7.70 -5.55
CA GLN A 50 13.63 8.23 -5.65
C GLN A 50 12.63 7.16 -5.20
N SER A 51 11.48 7.60 -4.68
CA SER A 51 10.41 6.69 -4.26
C SER A 51 10.12 5.64 -5.33
N GLY A 52 10.13 4.36 -4.95
CA GLY A 52 9.91 3.26 -5.88
C GLY A 52 10.07 1.88 -5.27
N ILE A 53 9.89 0.87 -6.11
CA ILE A 53 10.05 -0.54 -5.70
C ILE A 53 11.51 -0.96 -5.92
N THR A 54 12.14 -1.42 -4.84
CA THR A 54 13.46 -2.06 -4.85
C THR A 54 13.32 -3.55 -4.60
N ARG A 55 14.37 -4.33 -4.89
CA ARG A 55 14.39 -5.76 -4.56
C ARG A 55 15.52 -6.03 -3.57
N GLN A 56 15.17 -6.55 -2.40
CA GLN A 56 16.09 -6.82 -1.32
C GLN A 56 16.15 -8.32 -1.01
N ARG A 57 17.35 -8.85 -0.78
CA ARG A 57 17.53 -10.15 -0.17
C ARG A 57 17.49 -9.99 1.34
N LEU A 58 16.67 -10.78 1.99
CA LEU A 58 16.41 -10.66 3.42
C LEU A 58 17.15 -11.77 4.16
N GLN A 59 17.75 -11.43 5.29
CA GLN A 59 18.38 -12.41 6.15
C GLN A 59 17.38 -12.93 7.17
N THR A 60 17.03 -14.21 7.07
CA THR A 60 16.15 -14.92 8.01
C THR A 60 16.96 -15.87 8.89
N ALA A 61 16.31 -16.49 9.87
CA ALA A 61 16.95 -17.53 10.69
C ALA A 61 17.43 -18.75 9.89
N ALA A 62 16.78 -19.04 8.75
CA ALA A 62 17.15 -20.14 7.86
C ALA A 62 18.11 -19.75 6.72
N GLY A 63 18.57 -18.48 6.67
CA GLY A 63 19.49 -17.96 5.67
C GLY A 63 18.90 -16.85 4.79
N GLU A 64 19.58 -16.54 3.68
CA GLU A 64 19.19 -15.48 2.76
C GLU A 64 18.06 -15.91 1.81
N THR A 65 17.07 -15.04 1.64
CA THR A 65 15.90 -15.30 0.77
C THR A 65 16.20 -15.00 -0.71
N ASN A 66 15.23 -15.32 -1.58
CA ASN A 66 15.11 -14.70 -2.91
C ASN A 66 15.00 -13.16 -2.81
N PRO A 67 15.22 -12.40 -3.91
CA PRO A 67 14.96 -10.96 -3.94
C PRO A 67 13.47 -10.67 -3.73
N VAL A 68 13.13 -9.94 -2.65
CA VAL A 68 11.77 -9.56 -2.26
C VAL A 68 11.52 -8.10 -2.63
N PRO A 69 10.38 -7.75 -3.25
CA PRO A 69 10.06 -6.36 -3.55
C PRO A 69 9.73 -5.59 -2.26
N VAL A 70 10.36 -4.42 -2.08
CA VAL A 70 10.15 -3.49 -0.97
C VAL A 70 9.98 -2.09 -1.54
N ILE A 71 8.99 -1.34 -1.07
CA ILE A 71 8.79 0.06 -1.44
C ILE A 71 9.72 0.93 -0.60
N VAL A 72 10.54 1.74 -1.26
CA VAL A 72 11.29 2.84 -0.63
C VAL A 72 10.54 4.14 -0.93
N SER A 73 10.26 4.94 0.07
CA SER A 73 9.48 6.18 -0.04
C SER A 73 10.12 7.32 0.74
N GLU A 74 10.05 8.53 0.23
CA GLU A 74 10.47 9.73 0.95
C GLU A 74 9.48 10.13 2.05
N HIS A 75 8.22 9.69 1.96
CA HIS A 75 7.18 9.99 2.93
C HIS A 75 7.31 9.13 4.19
N PRO A 76 6.83 9.62 5.35
CA PRO A 76 6.68 8.79 6.54
C PRO A 76 5.88 7.53 6.26
N GLN A 77 6.32 6.40 6.80
CA GLN A 77 5.68 5.10 6.63
C GLN A 77 5.04 4.65 7.94
N ILE A 78 3.78 4.28 7.92
CA ILE A 78 3.05 3.78 9.07
C ILE A 78 2.39 2.44 8.78
N VAL A 79 2.18 1.65 9.81
CA VAL A 79 1.34 0.46 9.78
C VAL A 79 0.02 0.82 10.45
N VAL A 80 -1.09 0.56 9.78
CA VAL A 80 -2.44 0.76 10.33
C VAL A 80 -2.99 -0.60 10.73
N ASP A 81 -3.52 -0.68 11.94
CA ASP A 81 -4.18 -1.89 12.41
C ASP A 81 -5.53 -2.08 11.65
N GLU A 82 -6.01 -3.31 11.64
CA GLU A 82 -7.12 -3.78 10.82
C GLU A 82 -8.51 -3.33 11.35
N LYS A 83 -8.57 -2.30 12.22
CA LYS A 83 -9.81 -1.88 12.91
C LYS A 83 -10.58 -0.77 12.20
N ASN A 84 -10.01 -0.14 11.19
CA ASN A 84 -10.61 0.95 10.42
C ASN A 84 -11.63 0.43 9.37
N THR A 85 -12.55 -0.41 9.79
CA THR A 85 -13.49 -1.16 8.93
C THR A 85 -14.82 -0.44 8.68
N SER A 86 -14.99 0.78 9.16
CA SER A 86 -16.16 1.63 8.91
C SER A 86 -15.79 3.11 8.93
N ILE A 87 -16.67 3.98 8.45
CA ILE A 87 -16.47 5.43 8.45
C ILE A 87 -16.25 5.96 9.87
N GLU A 88 -16.98 5.43 10.87
CA GLU A 88 -16.87 5.85 12.28
C GLU A 88 -15.53 5.43 12.90
N LYS A 89 -14.88 4.43 12.34
CA LYS A 89 -13.58 3.91 12.78
C LYS A 89 -12.45 4.31 11.82
N ALA A 90 -12.72 5.23 10.90
CA ALA A 90 -11.75 5.65 9.89
C ALA A 90 -10.44 6.15 10.53
N PHE A 91 -9.32 5.69 9.99
CA PHE A 91 -8.01 6.16 10.41
C PHE A 91 -7.75 7.56 9.83
N SER A 92 -7.35 8.53 10.67
CA SER A 92 -7.11 9.91 10.23
C SER A 92 -5.77 10.04 9.48
N LEU A 93 -5.83 10.50 8.23
CA LEU A 93 -4.67 10.74 7.37
C LEU A 93 -4.03 12.11 7.66
N LYS A 94 -2.71 12.12 7.69
CA LYS A 94 -1.89 13.34 7.67
C LYS A 94 -0.97 13.28 6.45
N PHE A 95 -1.24 14.10 5.46
CA PHE A 95 -0.45 14.15 4.22
C PHE A 95 0.92 14.82 4.38
N PRO A 96 1.98 14.36 3.69
CA PRO A 96 2.04 13.12 2.90
C PRO A 96 2.32 11.91 3.79
N VAL A 97 1.84 10.72 3.41
CA VAL A 97 2.05 9.48 4.16
C VAL A 97 2.00 8.24 3.26
N GLY A 98 2.76 7.22 3.64
CA GLY A 98 2.63 5.85 3.15
C GLY A 98 2.04 4.96 4.24
N ILE A 99 1.02 4.20 3.90
CA ILE A 99 0.31 3.31 4.82
C ILE A 99 0.51 1.87 4.38
N ASN A 100 0.88 1.02 5.33
CA ASN A 100 0.92 -0.42 5.16
C ASN A 100 -0.26 -1.02 5.91
N ALA A 101 -1.09 -1.79 5.22
CA ALA A 101 -2.25 -2.43 5.79
C ALA A 101 -2.49 -3.82 5.18
N ARG A 102 -3.35 -4.61 5.83
CA ARG A 102 -3.72 -5.95 5.43
C ARG A 102 -5.21 -6.16 5.61
N PHE A 103 -5.84 -6.84 4.66
CA PHE A 103 -7.19 -7.39 4.81
C PHE A 103 -7.10 -8.79 5.41
N PRO A 104 -7.37 -8.98 6.72
CA PRO A 104 -7.23 -10.29 7.35
C PRO A 104 -8.31 -11.27 6.87
N ASP A 105 -9.52 -10.75 6.65
CA ASP A 105 -10.72 -11.51 6.34
C ASP A 105 -11.37 -11.04 5.03
N GLN A 106 -12.37 -11.80 4.57
CA GLN A 106 -13.16 -11.49 3.38
C GLN A 106 -14.15 -10.34 3.65
N GLU A 107 -14.58 -9.67 2.55
CA GLU A 107 -15.64 -8.64 2.54
C GLU A 107 -15.33 -7.37 3.35
N GLY A 108 -14.05 -7.08 3.58
CA GLY A 108 -13.61 -5.87 4.29
C GLY A 108 -13.34 -4.69 3.37
N ALA A 109 -13.58 -3.48 3.90
CA ALA A 109 -13.02 -2.24 3.39
C ALA A 109 -12.31 -1.51 4.53
N HIS A 110 -11.21 -0.84 4.21
CA HIS A 110 -10.54 0.05 5.16
C HIS A 110 -10.90 1.49 4.85
N TYR A 111 -11.25 2.23 5.89
CA TYR A 111 -11.65 3.64 5.78
C TYR A 111 -10.61 4.55 6.39
N TYR A 112 -10.35 5.64 5.68
CA TYR A 112 -9.42 6.69 6.07
C TYR A 112 -10.12 8.03 6.01
N SER A 113 -10.05 8.84 7.08
CA SER A 113 -10.61 10.18 7.10
C SER A 113 -9.54 11.23 6.83
N PHE A 114 -9.91 12.33 6.18
CA PHE A 114 -9.03 13.46 5.94
C PHE A 114 -9.82 14.75 5.74
N ASP A 115 -9.16 15.87 6.05
CA ASP A 115 -9.70 17.20 5.80
C ASP A 115 -9.11 17.77 4.51
N ALA A 116 -9.97 18.40 3.71
CA ALA A 116 -9.57 19.09 2.50
C ALA A 116 -10.25 20.44 2.37
N LYS A 117 -9.56 21.40 1.74
CA LYS A 117 -10.11 22.69 1.34
C LYS A 117 -10.53 22.65 -0.11
N LYS A 118 -11.53 23.45 -0.46
CA LYS A 118 -11.95 23.60 -1.86
C LYS A 118 -10.77 23.88 -2.78
N GLY A 119 -10.61 23.04 -3.80
CA GLY A 119 -9.52 23.13 -4.76
C GLY A 119 -8.24 22.37 -4.37
N ASP A 120 -8.17 21.77 -3.17
CA ASP A 120 -7.07 20.88 -2.82
C ASP A 120 -7.05 19.70 -3.81
N SER A 121 -5.88 19.44 -4.40
CA SER A 121 -5.65 18.28 -5.27
C SER A 121 -4.95 17.19 -4.47
N LEU A 122 -5.49 16.00 -4.45
CA LEU A 122 -5.01 14.84 -3.70
C LEU A 122 -4.76 13.67 -4.64
N LEU A 123 -3.70 12.92 -4.33
CA LEU A 123 -3.36 11.66 -4.97
C LEU A 123 -3.42 10.53 -3.95
N PHE A 124 -4.15 9.49 -4.29
CA PHE A 124 -4.17 8.21 -3.58
C PHE A 124 -3.73 7.11 -4.55
N GLU A 125 -2.78 6.28 -4.16
CA GLU A 125 -2.26 5.20 -5.00
C GLU A 125 -2.02 3.95 -4.17
N VAL A 126 -2.68 2.85 -4.54
CA VAL A 126 -2.42 1.54 -3.96
C VAL A 126 -1.29 0.85 -4.73
N THR A 127 -0.43 0.16 -4.00
CA THR A 127 0.58 -0.74 -4.56
C THR A 127 0.45 -2.10 -3.88
N ALA A 128 0.01 -3.10 -4.63
CA ALA A 128 -0.13 -4.49 -4.23
C ALA A 128 0.25 -5.44 -5.39
N ARG A 129 -0.42 -5.35 -6.54
CA ARG A 129 -0.15 -6.22 -7.71
C ARG A 129 1.26 -6.07 -8.24
N ARG A 130 1.78 -4.86 -8.26
CA ARG A 130 3.17 -4.57 -8.65
C ARG A 130 4.21 -5.22 -7.72
N LEU A 131 3.80 -5.61 -6.50
CA LEU A 131 4.61 -6.39 -5.56
C LEU A 131 4.37 -7.90 -5.68
N GLY A 132 3.49 -8.36 -6.58
CA GLY A 132 3.12 -9.77 -6.74
C GLY A 132 2.06 -10.25 -5.74
N LEU A 133 1.35 -9.33 -5.09
CA LEU A 133 0.27 -9.63 -4.15
C LEU A 133 -1.08 -9.81 -4.87
N PRO A 134 -2.05 -10.58 -4.31
CA PRO A 134 -3.28 -10.95 -5.02
C PRO A 134 -4.38 -9.88 -5.01
N LEU A 135 -4.23 -8.78 -4.24
CA LEU A 135 -5.23 -7.73 -4.12
C LEU A 135 -5.55 -7.10 -5.48
N ASP A 136 -6.84 -6.92 -5.77
CA ASP A 136 -7.42 -6.18 -6.88
C ASP A 136 -8.14 -4.98 -6.27
N SER A 137 -7.44 -3.84 -6.16
CA SER A 137 -7.86 -2.75 -5.30
C SER A 137 -8.86 -1.83 -5.98
N ILE A 138 -9.82 -1.33 -5.19
CA ILE A 138 -10.69 -0.20 -5.54
C ILE A 138 -10.50 0.90 -4.52
N LEU A 139 -10.39 2.14 -4.99
CA LEU A 139 -10.36 3.37 -4.19
C LEU A 139 -11.65 4.15 -4.40
N GLU A 140 -12.28 4.58 -3.31
CA GLU A 140 -13.50 5.38 -3.35
C GLU A 140 -13.38 6.55 -2.38
N VAL A 141 -13.73 7.77 -2.83
CA VAL A 141 -13.79 8.96 -1.97
C VAL A 141 -15.25 9.30 -1.70
N TYR A 142 -15.58 9.53 -0.43
CA TYR A 142 -16.91 9.90 0.05
C TYR A 142 -16.85 11.25 0.77
N ASP A 143 -17.96 12.02 0.72
CA ASP A 143 -18.14 13.18 1.58
C ASP A 143 -18.63 12.77 2.99
N ALA A 144 -18.77 13.77 3.87
CA ALA A 144 -19.20 13.56 5.26
C ALA A 144 -20.63 12.96 5.39
N ASN A 145 -21.43 13.00 4.33
CA ASN A 145 -22.79 12.43 4.29
C ASN A 145 -22.79 11.00 3.72
N GLY A 146 -21.60 10.43 3.42
CA GLY A 146 -21.48 9.11 2.81
C GLY A 146 -21.80 9.07 1.31
N LYS A 147 -21.85 10.23 0.64
CA LYS A 147 -22.08 10.28 -0.81
C LYS A 147 -20.76 10.08 -1.54
N LEU A 148 -20.74 9.11 -2.46
CA LEU A 148 -19.60 8.84 -3.33
C LEU A 148 -19.28 10.08 -4.19
N GLN A 149 -18.03 10.52 -4.13
CA GLN A 149 -17.50 11.65 -4.90
C GLN A 149 -16.69 11.18 -6.11
N LYS A 150 -15.88 10.14 -5.93
CA LYS A 150 -15.05 9.57 -7.00
C LYS A 150 -14.67 8.13 -6.66
N GLU A 151 -14.52 7.33 -7.71
CA GLU A 151 -14.03 5.95 -7.65
C GLU A 151 -12.89 5.78 -8.65
N ALA A 152 -11.94 4.91 -8.33
CA ALA A 152 -10.92 4.42 -9.25
C ALA A 152 -10.65 2.94 -8.99
N ASP A 153 -10.57 2.20 -10.08
CA ASP A 153 -10.22 0.79 -10.15
C ASP A 153 -8.80 0.66 -10.72
N ASP A 154 -8.60 -0.17 -11.71
CA ASP A 154 -7.33 -0.42 -12.39
C ASP A 154 -6.66 0.88 -12.91
N TYR A 155 -5.35 0.98 -12.75
CA TYR A 155 -4.57 2.06 -13.34
C TYR A 155 -3.57 1.53 -14.37
N LEU A 156 -3.70 2.00 -15.60
CA LEU A 156 -2.90 1.53 -16.75
C LEU A 156 -3.07 0.02 -16.97
N GLN A 157 -1.98 -0.75 -16.87
CA GLN A 157 -1.95 -2.20 -17.09
C GLN A 157 -1.82 -3.00 -15.78
N THR A 158 -2.12 -2.39 -14.62
CA THR A 158 -2.06 -3.05 -13.32
C THR A 158 -3.43 -3.03 -12.63
N LYS A 159 -3.64 -4.00 -11.75
CA LYS A 159 -4.78 -4.09 -10.84
C LYS A 159 -4.62 -3.22 -9.57
N ASP A 160 -3.59 -2.38 -9.54
CA ASP A 160 -3.40 -1.38 -8.49
C ASP A 160 -4.17 -0.11 -8.87
N SER A 161 -5.04 0.37 -8.00
CA SER A 161 -5.82 1.57 -8.23
C SER A 161 -5.04 2.84 -7.95
N LYS A 162 -5.31 3.88 -8.74
CA LYS A 162 -4.76 5.22 -8.56
C LYS A 162 -5.84 6.27 -8.79
N LEU A 163 -6.01 7.16 -7.82
CA LEU A 163 -7.10 8.13 -7.82
C LEU A 163 -6.54 9.53 -7.60
N TYR A 164 -6.75 10.40 -8.59
CA TYR A 164 -6.59 11.85 -8.45
C TYR A 164 -7.94 12.47 -8.13
N TRP A 165 -8.00 13.30 -7.09
CA TRP A 165 -9.25 13.90 -6.66
C TRP A 165 -9.05 15.35 -6.24
N ASN A 166 -9.96 16.23 -6.69
CA ASN A 166 -9.98 17.62 -6.32
C ASN A 166 -11.17 17.88 -5.40
N ALA A 167 -10.91 18.48 -4.23
CA ALA A 167 -11.95 18.78 -3.25
C ALA A 167 -12.93 19.83 -3.79
N PRO A 168 -14.24 19.52 -3.88
CA PRO A 168 -15.24 20.47 -4.39
C PRO A 168 -15.60 21.56 -3.39
N ALA A 169 -15.38 21.30 -2.08
CA ALA A 169 -15.66 22.21 -0.97
C ALA A 169 -14.73 21.94 0.20
N ASP A 170 -14.68 22.86 1.17
CA ASP A 170 -14.04 22.63 2.46
C ASP A 170 -14.83 21.56 3.23
N GLY A 171 -14.16 20.63 3.87
CA GLY A 171 -14.82 19.64 4.71
C GLY A 171 -14.00 18.40 4.99
N GLN A 172 -14.60 17.50 5.76
CA GLN A 172 -14.08 16.16 6.01
C GLN A 172 -14.56 15.22 4.91
N TYR A 173 -13.66 14.36 4.49
CA TYR A 173 -13.89 13.32 3.48
C TYR A 173 -13.35 11.98 3.97
N PHE A 174 -13.79 10.92 3.30
CA PHE A 174 -13.37 9.57 3.61
C PHE A 174 -12.87 8.88 2.35
N LEU A 175 -11.75 8.19 2.45
CA LEU A 175 -11.25 7.29 1.42
C LEU A 175 -11.55 5.87 1.87
N SER A 176 -12.11 5.03 1.01
CA SER A 176 -12.14 3.59 1.20
C SER A 176 -11.12 2.90 0.30
N VAL A 177 -10.55 1.81 0.81
CA VAL A 177 -9.75 0.83 0.06
C VAL A 177 -10.42 -0.51 0.25
N ARG A 178 -10.71 -1.24 -0.83
CA ARG A 178 -11.28 -2.60 -0.78
C ARG A 178 -10.73 -3.50 -1.89
N ASP A 179 -10.88 -4.80 -1.74
CA ASP A 179 -10.67 -5.75 -2.84
C ASP A 179 -11.91 -5.84 -3.72
N LEU A 180 -11.76 -5.79 -5.04
CA LEU A 180 -12.88 -5.89 -6.01
C LEU A 180 -13.76 -7.13 -5.78
N HIS A 181 -13.16 -8.23 -5.34
CA HIS A 181 -13.84 -9.50 -5.15
C HIS A 181 -14.14 -9.83 -3.67
N GLY A 182 -13.93 -8.89 -2.75
CA GLY A 182 -14.16 -9.08 -1.31
C GLY A 182 -13.27 -10.15 -0.68
N ARG A 183 -12.05 -10.36 -1.19
CA ARG A 183 -11.11 -11.37 -0.68
C ARG A 183 -10.23 -10.79 0.42
N GLY A 184 -9.73 -11.66 1.29
CA GLY A 184 -8.78 -11.34 2.34
C GLY A 184 -7.84 -12.52 2.64
N GLY A 185 -6.99 -12.35 3.65
CA GLY A 185 -6.03 -13.34 4.11
C GLY A 185 -4.60 -12.82 4.20
N GLU A 186 -3.67 -13.68 4.60
CA GLU A 186 -2.28 -13.33 4.92
C GLU A 186 -1.56 -12.55 3.80
N ARG A 187 -1.88 -12.81 2.54
CA ARG A 187 -1.25 -12.17 1.37
C ARG A 187 -2.01 -10.98 0.81
N PHE A 188 -3.16 -10.61 1.41
CA PHE A 188 -3.94 -9.44 0.98
C PHE A 188 -3.43 -8.17 1.66
N LEU A 189 -2.18 -7.87 1.38
CA LEU A 189 -1.44 -6.69 1.85
C LEU A 189 -1.49 -5.59 0.80
N TYR A 190 -1.41 -4.34 1.24
CA TYR A 190 -1.25 -3.20 0.35
C TYR A 190 -0.46 -2.08 1.01
N HIS A 191 0.16 -1.29 0.16
CA HIS A 191 0.68 0.03 0.50
C HIS A 191 -0.20 1.09 -0.15
N LEU A 192 -0.69 2.02 0.64
CA LEU A 192 -1.43 3.20 0.17
C LEU A 192 -0.52 4.43 0.31
N LYS A 193 -0.17 5.04 -0.81
CA LYS A 193 0.42 6.37 -0.86
C LYS A 193 -0.69 7.40 -0.86
N ALA A 194 -0.61 8.39 0.04
CA ALA A 194 -1.55 9.50 0.12
C ALA A 194 -0.76 10.81 0.22
N GLU A 195 -0.97 11.72 -0.74
CA GLU A 195 -0.26 12.99 -0.79
C GLU A 195 -1.11 14.10 -1.42
N ARG A 196 -0.72 15.36 -1.16
CA ARG A 196 -1.22 16.49 -1.93
C ARG A 196 -0.47 16.55 -3.24
N SER A 197 -1.18 16.52 -4.36
CA SER A 197 -0.60 16.70 -5.69
C SER A 197 -0.65 18.19 -6.06
N GLY A 198 0.35 18.66 -6.80
CA GLY A 198 0.23 19.94 -7.50
C GLY A 198 -0.83 19.84 -8.61
N PRO A 199 -1.25 20.96 -9.21
CA PRO A 199 -2.16 20.93 -10.35
C PRO A 199 -1.56 20.04 -11.46
N GLU A 200 -2.32 19.03 -11.87
CA GLU A 200 -1.90 18.08 -12.89
C GLU A 200 -1.95 18.78 -14.25
N PHE A 201 -0.79 18.95 -14.88
CA PHE A 201 -0.73 19.31 -16.30
C PHE A 201 -0.68 18.00 -17.10
N GLU A 202 -1.84 17.52 -17.57
CA GLU A 202 -1.85 16.49 -18.60
C GLU A 202 -1.24 17.07 -19.88
N VAL A 203 -0.04 16.65 -20.20
CA VAL A 203 0.54 16.90 -21.53
C VAL A 203 -0.05 15.85 -22.46
N HIS A 204 -1.10 16.23 -23.17
CA HIS A 204 -1.57 15.46 -24.32
C HIS A 204 -0.57 15.64 -25.46
N GLY A 205 0.26 14.62 -25.71
CA GLY A 205 1.15 14.51 -26.86
C GLY A 205 0.56 13.60 -27.92
#